data_a6a29857c7764e351b273ffd61504dd4
#
_entry.id   a6a29857c7764e351b273ffd61504dd4
#
_cell.length_a   1.000
_cell.length_b   1.000
_cell.length_c   1.000
_cell.angle_alpha   90.00
_cell.angle_beta   90.00
_cell.angle_gamma   90.00
#
_symmetry.space_group_name_H-M   'P 1'
#
loop_
_entity.id
_entity.type
_entity.pdbx_description
1 polymer ?
#
loop_
_entity_poly.entity_id
_entity_poly.type
_entity_poly.pdbx_seq_one_letter_code
_entity_poly.pdbx_strand_id
1 'polypeptide(L)'
;MNRLTKAAVVALALSTTAVPMLVQAQDRDRREYRQDRRDDRRDFRQERREDRRDWRDGRYDSRQDYRRDRRDDRRDYWAERRDDRRDWRNDRWDRNNSNWWRGRSDFRGYNGPRAGYWYAPSYGYYRVEPRYSNYRWRTGGYLPHQYRNYYVRDPYVYGLREAPRGYRYVHAGNDILLIAVASGLIASVLSGVY
;
A
#
# COMPACT_ATOMS: atom_id res chain seq x y z
N MET A 1 2.68 -1.46 -55.66
CA MET A 1 3.95 -1.24 -54.97
C MET A 1 3.68 -0.91 -53.50
N ASN A 2 4.17 -1.72 -52.66
CA ASN A 2 3.90 -1.98 -51.27
C ASN A 2 4.00 -0.78 -50.30
N ARG A 3 2.91 -0.55 -49.57
CA ARG A 3 2.92 0.26 -48.33
C ARG A 3 2.34 -0.55 -47.18
N LEU A 4 3.02 -1.62 -46.79
CA LEU A 4 2.70 -2.39 -45.59
C LEU A 4 4.02 -2.84 -44.98
N THR A 5 4.59 -2.04 -44.11
CA THR A 5 5.59 -2.49 -43.08
C THR A 5 6.14 -1.28 -42.33
N LYS A 6 5.43 -0.78 -41.30
CA LYS A 6 5.98 0.07 -40.22
C LYS A 6 5.04 0.12 -39.00
N ALA A 7 4.72 -1.02 -38.42
CA ALA A 7 3.91 -1.04 -37.18
C ALA A 7 4.31 -2.12 -36.16
N ALA A 8 5.54 -2.61 -36.18
CA ALA A 8 5.88 -3.80 -35.38
C ALA A 8 7.10 -3.66 -34.47
N VAL A 9 7.55 -2.47 -34.09
CA VAL A 9 8.81 -2.35 -33.29
C VAL A 9 8.68 -1.63 -31.95
N VAL A 10 7.49 -1.25 -31.48
CA VAL A 10 7.35 -0.51 -30.20
C VAL A 10 7.02 -1.40 -29.01
N ALA A 11 6.76 -2.68 -29.17
CA ALA A 11 6.23 -3.53 -28.09
C ALA A 11 7.26 -4.23 -27.20
N LEU A 12 8.55 -4.15 -27.44
CA LEU A 12 9.55 -5.02 -26.76
C LEU A 12 10.40 -4.35 -25.67
N ALA A 13 10.25 -3.07 -25.39
CA ALA A 13 11.11 -2.37 -24.43
C ALA A 13 10.52 -2.20 -23.02
N LEU A 14 9.29 -2.67 -22.74
CA LEU A 14 8.60 -2.36 -21.48
C LEU A 14 8.55 -3.51 -20.45
N SER A 15 9.05 -4.68 -20.76
CA SER A 15 8.91 -5.86 -19.87
C SER A 15 9.92 -5.94 -18.72
N THR A 16 10.92 -5.07 -18.67
CA THR A 16 11.99 -5.15 -17.64
C THR A 16 11.88 -4.13 -16.52
N THR A 17 10.91 -3.19 -16.56
CA THR A 17 10.87 -2.08 -15.60
C THR A 17 9.87 -2.26 -14.43
N ALA A 18 8.96 -3.21 -14.49
CA ALA A 18 7.92 -3.37 -13.48
C ALA A 18 8.42 -3.96 -12.15
N VAL A 19 9.36 -4.90 -12.20
CA VAL A 19 9.92 -5.53 -10.99
C VAL A 19 10.74 -4.55 -10.14
N PRO A 20 11.64 -3.72 -10.71
CA PRO A 20 12.36 -2.73 -9.91
C PRO A 20 11.45 -1.62 -9.33
N MET A 21 10.30 -1.33 -9.92
CA MET A 21 9.38 -0.32 -9.37
C MET A 21 8.70 -0.77 -8.07
N LEU A 22 8.32 -2.02 -7.95
CA LEU A 22 7.74 -2.59 -6.72
C LEU A 22 8.74 -2.56 -5.55
N VAL A 23 9.96 -3.00 -5.81
CA VAL A 23 11.04 -3.01 -4.80
C VAL A 23 11.36 -1.59 -4.33
N GLN A 24 11.46 -0.63 -5.24
CA GLN A 24 11.79 0.76 -4.91
C GLN A 24 10.68 1.50 -4.14
N ALA A 25 9.39 1.16 -4.36
CA ALA A 25 8.28 1.75 -3.61
C ALA A 25 8.30 1.27 -2.15
N GLN A 26 8.46 -0.04 -1.93
CA GLN A 26 8.60 -0.60 -0.59
C GLN A 26 9.80 -0.04 0.18
N ASP A 27 10.91 0.24 -0.52
CA ASP A 27 12.10 0.83 0.10
C ASP A 27 11.90 2.29 0.50
N ARG A 28 11.13 3.07 -0.24
CA ARG A 28 10.81 4.47 0.10
C ARG A 28 9.95 4.53 1.36
N ASP A 29 8.89 3.74 1.41
CA ASP A 29 7.99 3.68 2.55
C ASP A 29 8.70 3.22 3.83
N ARG A 30 9.61 2.24 3.69
CA ARG A 30 10.47 1.81 4.80
C ARG A 30 11.43 2.92 5.26
N ARG A 31 11.90 3.78 4.34
CA ARG A 31 12.77 4.91 4.68
C ARG A 31 11.98 5.99 5.42
N GLU A 32 10.80 6.35 4.95
CA GLU A 32 9.90 7.30 5.61
C GLU A 32 9.57 6.82 7.02
N TYR A 33 9.07 5.60 7.19
CA TYR A 33 8.82 5.01 8.52
C TYR A 33 10.06 4.99 9.43
N ARG A 34 11.26 4.74 8.88
CA ARG A 34 12.50 4.81 9.67
C ARG A 34 12.88 6.23 10.02
N GLN A 35 12.55 7.19 9.20
CA GLN A 35 12.79 8.61 9.44
C GLN A 35 11.88 9.11 10.55
N ASP A 36 10.57 8.88 10.44
CA ASP A 36 9.59 9.22 11.48
C ASP A 36 10.04 8.65 12.84
N ARG A 37 10.39 7.37 12.87
CA ARG A 37 10.92 6.75 14.08
C ARG A 37 12.23 7.34 14.63
N ARG A 38 13.03 7.99 13.81
CA ARG A 38 14.24 8.71 14.27
C ARG A 38 13.86 10.04 14.85
N ASP A 39 12.89 10.70 14.26
CA ASP A 39 12.41 12.01 14.68
C ASP A 39 11.67 11.86 16.02
N ASP A 40 10.74 10.95 16.19
CA ASP A 40 10.09 10.61 17.48
C ASP A 40 11.10 10.34 18.59
N ARG A 41 12.18 9.59 18.27
CA ARG A 41 13.23 9.31 19.26
C ARG A 41 14.05 10.57 19.60
N ARG A 42 14.21 11.49 18.63
CA ARG A 42 14.90 12.76 18.85
C ARG A 42 14.07 13.65 19.74
N ASP A 43 12.78 13.76 19.47
CA ASP A 43 11.82 14.57 20.21
C ASP A 43 11.68 14.09 21.65
N PHE A 44 11.49 12.80 21.87
CA PHE A 44 11.51 12.22 23.22
C PHE A 44 12.80 12.45 24.00
N ARG A 45 13.96 12.49 23.32
CA ARG A 45 15.23 12.83 23.98
C ARG A 45 15.33 14.31 24.32
N GLN A 46 14.76 15.16 23.49
CA GLN A 46 14.71 16.61 23.73
C GLN A 46 13.82 16.90 24.92
N GLU A 47 12.61 16.40 24.94
CA GLU A 47 11.65 16.48 26.04
C GLU A 47 12.28 16.05 27.38
N ARG A 48 12.93 14.91 27.39
CA ARG A 48 13.69 14.47 28.58
C ARG A 48 14.83 15.39 29.02
N ARG A 49 15.38 16.21 28.13
CA ARG A 49 16.40 17.21 28.49
C ARG A 49 15.73 18.45 29.07
N GLU A 50 14.57 18.81 28.55
CA GLU A 50 13.75 19.92 29.04
C GLU A 50 13.24 19.63 30.46
N ASP A 51 12.67 18.47 30.72
CA ASP A 51 12.24 18.03 32.05
C ASP A 51 13.36 18.13 33.08
N ARG A 52 14.59 17.75 32.70
CA ARG A 52 15.72 17.84 33.59
C ARG A 52 16.17 19.28 33.86
N ARG A 53 15.95 20.19 32.92
CA ARG A 53 16.18 21.63 33.13
C ARG A 53 15.11 22.17 34.05
N ASP A 54 13.87 21.86 33.77
CA ASP A 54 12.71 22.32 34.52
C ASP A 54 12.76 21.85 35.99
N TRP A 55 13.22 20.61 36.20
CA TRP A 55 13.51 20.14 37.55
C TRP A 55 14.62 20.96 38.26
N ARG A 56 15.69 21.28 37.56
CA ARG A 56 16.79 22.10 38.15
C ARG A 56 16.38 23.55 38.41
N ASP A 57 15.53 24.06 37.55
CA ASP A 57 15.03 25.43 37.62
C ASP A 57 13.86 25.56 38.62
N GLY A 58 13.50 24.49 39.34
CA GLY A 58 12.47 24.52 40.34
C GLY A 58 11.04 24.64 39.85
N ARG A 59 10.78 24.24 38.60
CA ARG A 59 9.44 24.31 37.98
C ARG A 59 8.51 23.16 38.41
N TYR A 60 9.04 22.15 39.03
CA TYR A 60 8.26 21.07 39.62
C TYR A 60 8.06 21.29 41.14
N ASP A 61 6.83 21.09 41.58
CA ASP A 61 6.46 21.28 43.01
C ASP A 61 7.14 20.24 43.93
N SER A 62 7.38 19.05 43.43
CA SER A 62 8.03 18.00 44.20
C SER A 62 8.82 17.02 43.30
N ARG A 63 9.76 16.31 43.95
CA ARG A 63 10.48 15.19 43.32
C ARG A 63 9.52 14.06 42.90
N GLN A 64 8.39 13.96 43.55
CA GLN A 64 7.38 12.94 43.27
C GLN A 64 6.64 13.28 41.99
N ASP A 65 6.32 14.56 41.75
CA ASP A 65 5.67 15.02 40.54
C ASP A 65 6.58 14.88 39.34
N TYR A 66 7.85 15.28 39.42
CA TYR A 66 8.84 15.02 38.38
C TYR A 66 8.98 13.55 38.01
N ARG A 67 8.93 12.63 39.00
CA ARG A 67 8.99 11.19 38.73
C ARG A 67 7.71 10.64 38.15
N ARG A 68 6.56 11.24 38.46
CA ARG A 68 5.27 10.86 37.87
C ARG A 68 5.22 11.25 36.42
N ASP A 69 5.50 12.49 36.12
CA ASP A 69 5.59 13.05 34.79
C ASP A 69 6.47 12.20 33.88
N ARG A 70 7.68 11.97 34.25
CA ARG A 70 8.61 11.11 33.52
C ARG A 70 8.19 9.65 33.33
N ARG A 71 7.33 9.12 34.18
CA ARG A 71 6.75 7.79 33.97
C ARG A 71 5.63 7.84 32.94
N ASP A 72 4.86 8.89 33.00
CA ASP A 72 3.73 9.10 32.10
C ASP A 72 4.24 9.35 30.68
N ASP A 73 5.20 10.25 30.45
CA ASP A 73 5.86 10.48 29.16
C ASP A 73 6.41 9.19 28.54
N ARG A 74 7.07 8.40 29.40
CA ARG A 74 7.62 7.12 28.92
C ARG A 74 6.51 6.14 28.53
N ARG A 75 5.42 6.09 29.28
CA ARG A 75 4.28 5.22 29.00
C ARG A 75 3.61 5.64 27.71
N ASP A 76 3.42 6.94 27.52
CA ASP A 76 2.75 7.52 26.36
C ASP A 76 3.60 7.35 25.11
N TYR A 77 4.89 7.63 25.16
CA TYR A 77 5.83 7.32 24.06
C TYR A 77 5.80 5.85 23.64
N TRP A 78 5.75 4.91 24.59
CA TRP A 78 5.69 3.51 24.22
C TRP A 78 4.31 3.05 23.77
N ALA A 79 3.23 3.70 24.20
CA ALA A 79 1.88 3.47 23.70
C ALA A 79 1.77 3.92 22.25
N GLU A 80 2.13 5.16 21.95
CA GLU A 80 2.17 5.74 20.62
C GLU A 80 2.99 4.87 19.66
N ARG A 81 4.18 4.51 20.01
CA ARG A 81 5.01 3.62 19.18
C ARG A 81 4.44 2.23 18.94
N ARG A 82 3.61 1.71 19.83
CA ARG A 82 2.91 0.44 19.59
C ARG A 82 1.78 0.64 18.60
N ASP A 83 1.07 1.76 18.71
CA ASP A 83 -0.04 2.09 17.83
C ASP A 83 0.47 2.39 16.43
N ASP A 84 1.47 3.22 16.25
CA ASP A 84 2.15 3.47 14.96
C ASP A 84 2.59 2.17 14.27
N ARG A 85 3.18 1.25 15.04
CA ARG A 85 3.61 -0.04 14.49
C ARG A 85 2.43 -0.91 14.09
N ARG A 86 1.31 -0.83 14.81
CA ARG A 86 0.07 -1.53 14.51
C ARG A 86 -0.54 -0.96 13.25
N ASP A 87 -0.67 0.37 13.20
CA ASP A 87 -1.27 1.09 12.09
C ASP A 87 -0.45 0.89 10.81
N TRP A 88 0.85 1.08 10.88
CA TRP A 88 1.74 0.81 9.74
C TRP A 88 1.62 -0.62 9.19
N ARG A 89 1.35 -1.62 10.03
CA ARG A 89 1.14 -3.01 9.60
C ARG A 89 -0.26 -3.26 9.06
N ASN A 90 -1.26 -2.62 9.65
CA ASN A 90 -2.66 -2.84 9.31
C ASN A 90 -3.11 -2.04 8.09
N ASP A 91 -2.47 -0.90 7.84
CA ASP A 91 -2.84 -0.01 6.74
C ASP A 91 -2.33 -0.45 5.38
N ARG A 92 -1.49 -1.49 5.33
CA ARG A 92 -0.85 -1.94 4.09
C ARG A 92 -1.06 -3.40 3.83
N TRP A 93 -1.11 -3.72 2.53
CA TRP A 93 -1.04 -5.09 2.09
C TRP A 93 0.29 -5.73 2.47
N ASP A 94 0.20 -6.90 3.10
CA ASP A 94 1.33 -7.78 3.40
C ASP A 94 0.97 -9.17 2.91
N ARG A 95 1.80 -9.74 2.05
CA ARG A 95 1.62 -11.09 1.51
C ARG A 95 1.50 -12.17 2.60
N ASN A 96 2.12 -11.96 3.75
CA ASN A 96 2.10 -12.90 4.87
C ASN A 96 0.91 -12.67 5.82
N ASN A 97 0.13 -11.62 5.61
CA ASN A 97 -1.05 -11.30 6.41
C ASN A 97 -2.32 -11.45 5.56
N SER A 98 -2.93 -12.63 5.57
CA SER A 98 -4.18 -12.89 4.84
C SER A 98 -5.39 -12.07 5.33
N ASN A 99 -5.26 -11.41 6.48
CA ASN A 99 -6.32 -10.61 7.09
C ASN A 99 -6.03 -9.09 7.05
N TRP A 100 -5.06 -8.65 6.29
CA TRP A 100 -4.63 -7.24 6.20
C TRP A 100 -5.77 -6.27 5.85
N TRP A 101 -6.76 -6.74 5.10
CA TRP A 101 -7.92 -5.99 4.63
C TRP A 101 -9.00 -5.78 5.70
N ARG A 102 -8.98 -6.54 6.81
CA ARG A 102 -9.99 -6.47 7.86
C ARG A 102 -9.95 -5.12 8.59
N GLY A 103 -11.12 -4.52 8.78
CA GLY A 103 -11.28 -3.20 9.41
C GLY A 103 -11.11 -2.02 8.46
N ARG A 104 -10.67 -2.23 7.24
CA ARG A 104 -10.52 -1.17 6.24
C ARG A 104 -11.87 -0.77 5.64
N SER A 105 -12.07 0.53 5.48
CA SER A 105 -13.32 1.09 4.96
C SER A 105 -13.59 0.73 3.49
N ASP A 106 -12.54 0.57 2.70
CA ASP A 106 -12.61 0.19 1.28
C ASP A 106 -12.97 -1.30 1.08
N PHE A 107 -12.83 -2.13 2.14
CA PHE A 107 -13.25 -3.54 2.16
C PHE A 107 -14.55 -3.81 2.91
N ARG A 108 -15.33 -2.79 3.21
CA ARG A 108 -16.54 -2.91 4.06
C ARG A 108 -17.55 -3.97 3.61
N GLY A 109 -17.60 -4.32 2.35
CA GLY A 109 -18.52 -5.34 1.83
C GLY A 109 -17.85 -6.69 1.51
N TYR A 110 -16.57 -6.86 1.85
CA TYR A 110 -15.85 -8.08 1.52
C TYR A 110 -16.06 -9.18 2.56
N ASN A 111 -16.66 -10.29 2.14
CA ASN A 111 -16.95 -11.47 2.97
C ASN A 111 -16.22 -12.72 2.47
N GLY A 112 -15.11 -12.55 1.73
CA GLY A 112 -14.36 -13.65 1.15
C GLY A 112 -14.70 -13.94 -0.31
N PRO A 113 -14.07 -14.96 -0.91
CA PRO A 113 -14.31 -15.35 -2.30
C PRO A 113 -15.75 -15.77 -2.54
N ARG A 114 -16.32 -15.34 -3.66
CA ARG A 114 -17.71 -15.67 -4.07
C ARG A 114 -17.72 -16.22 -5.49
N ALA A 115 -18.31 -17.39 -5.68
CA ALA A 115 -18.39 -18.06 -6.98
C ALA A 115 -19.06 -17.15 -8.04
N GLY A 116 -18.41 -16.97 -9.19
CA GLY A 116 -18.89 -16.12 -10.28
C GLY A 116 -18.77 -14.60 -10.06
N TYR A 117 -18.11 -14.21 -8.99
CA TYR A 117 -17.88 -12.78 -8.67
C TYR A 117 -16.42 -12.52 -8.32
N TRP A 118 -15.96 -11.35 -8.70
CA TRP A 118 -14.76 -10.74 -8.17
C TRP A 118 -15.13 -9.61 -7.22
N TYR A 119 -14.23 -9.28 -6.33
CA TYR A 119 -14.36 -8.13 -5.45
C TYR A 119 -13.36 -7.04 -5.86
N ALA A 120 -13.80 -5.80 -5.85
CA ALA A 120 -12.91 -4.67 -5.96
C ALA A 120 -13.17 -3.71 -4.79
N PRO A 121 -12.15 -3.36 -3.99
CA PRO A 121 -12.28 -2.39 -2.90
C PRO A 121 -12.94 -1.11 -3.36
N SER A 122 -13.84 -0.58 -2.55
CA SER A 122 -14.70 0.58 -2.85
C SER A 122 -15.74 0.41 -3.96
N TYR A 123 -15.75 -0.70 -4.70
CA TYR A 123 -16.75 -1.00 -5.74
C TYR A 123 -17.67 -2.15 -5.32
N GLY A 124 -17.18 -3.06 -4.47
CA GLY A 124 -17.91 -4.25 -4.05
C GLY A 124 -17.73 -5.45 -4.99
N TYR A 125 -18.65 -6.42 -4.87
CA TYR A 125 -18.68 -7.59 -5.73
C TYR A 125 -19.26 -7.28 -7.10
N TYR A 126 -18.62 -7.75 -8.15
CA TYR A 126 -19.09 -7.65 -9.52
C TYR A 126 -18.99 -9.00 -10.23
N ARG A 127 -19.95 -9.24 -11.13
CA ARG A 127 -20.07 -10.50 -11.83
C ARG A 127 -18.93 -10.70 -12.83
N VAL A 128 -18.41 -11.91 -12.89
CA VAL A 128 -17.36 -12.29 -13.84
C VAL A 128 -17.82 -13.43 -14.73
N GLU A 129 -17.42 -13.42 -15.98
CA GLU A 129 -17.66 -14.52 -16.90
C GLU A 129 -16.93 -15.80 -16.43
N PRO A 130 -17.53 -16.99 -16.52
CA PRO A 130 -16.95 -18.23 -16.00
C PRO A 130 -15.52 -18.51 -16.48
N ARG A 131 -15.21 -18.15 -17.72
CA ARG A 131 -13.86 -18.32 -18.30
C ARG A 131 -12.76 -17.52 -17.59
N TYR A 132 -13.14 -16.46 -16.85
CA TYR A 132 -12.19 -15.62 -16.13
C TYR A 132 -12.20 -15.87 -14.61
N SER A 133 -13.10 -16.67 -14.06
CA SER A 133 -13.24 -16.90 -12.61
C SER A 133 -11.93 -17.34 -11.95
N ASN A 134 -11.17 -18.23 -12.61
CA ASN A 134 -9.88 -18.74 -12.14
C ASN A 134 -8.74 -18.40 -13.11
N TYR A 135 -8.90 -17.34 -13.87
CA TYR A 135 -7.93 -16.96 -14.88
C TYR A 135 -6.67 -16.41 -14.24
N ARG A 136 -5.52 -16.89 -14.67
CA ARG A 136 -4.21 -16.37 -14.24
C ARG A 136 -3.72 -15.33 -15.22
N TRP A 137 -3.73 -14.10 -14.78
CA TRP A 137 -3.27 -12.98 -15.57
C TRP A 137 -1.76 -13.04 -15.79
N ARG A 138 -1.33 -12.61 -16.99
CA ARG A 138 0.09 -12.56 -17.36
C ARG A 138 0.39 -11.27 -18.10
N THR A 139 1.61 -10.78 -17.93
CA THR A 139 2.14 -9.65 -18.71
C THR A 139 2.08 -9.97 -20.20
N GLY A 140 1.71 -8.99 -21.01
CA GLY A 140 1.50 -9.15 -22.45
C GLY A 140 0.10 -9.62 -22.84
N GLY A 141 -0.72 -10.10 -21.88
CA GLY A 141 -2.14 -10.37 -22.10
C GLY A 141 -2.99 -9.10 -22.11
N TYR A 142 -4.29 -9.26 -22.31
CA TYR A 142 -5.24 -8.13 -22.34
C TYR A 142 -6.34 -8.35 -21.32
N LEU A 143 -6.63 -7.32 -20.53
CA LEU A 143 -7.80 -7.30 -19.68
C LEU A 143 -9.04 -6.93 -20.53
N PRO A 144 -10.13 -7.73 -20.52
CA PRO A 144 -11.36 -7.40 -21.24
C PRO A 144 -11.92 -6.04 -20.80
N HIS A 145 -12.52 -5.34 -21.75
CA HIS A 145 -12.97 -3.96 -21.57
C HIS A 145 -13.91 -3.78 -20.36
N GLN A 146 -14.83 -4.71 -20.13
CA GLN A 146 -15.80 -4.66 -19.05
C GLN A 146 -15.17 -4.69 -17.63
N TYR A 147 -13.93 -5.17 -17.50
CA TYR A 147 -13.23 -5.25 -16.20
C TYR A 147 -12.23 -4.11 -15.97
N ARG A 148 -12.05 -3.20 -16.93
CA ARG A 148 -11.04 -2.13 -16.86
C ARG A 148 -11.42 -0.96 -15.96
N ASN A 149 -12.67 -0.91 -15.45
CA ASN A 149 -13.19 0.23 -14.69
C ASN A 149 -13.00 0.10 -13.17
N TYR A 150 -12.50 -1.03 -12.68
CA TYR A 150 -12.30 -1.28 -11.25
C TYR A 150 -10.91 -0.80 -10.81
N TYR A 151 -10.74 0.51 -10.79
CA TYR A 151 -9.43 1.13 -10.53
C TYR A 151 -8.99 0.97 -9.08
N VAL A 152 -7.70 0.74 -8.87
CA VAL A 152 -7.05 0.87 -7.57
C VAL A 152 -6.97 2.35 -7.23
N ARG A 153 -7.72 2.79 -6.20
CA ARG A 153 -7.79 4.21 -5.81
C ARG A 153 -6.52 4.66 -5.12
N ASP A 154 -5.98 3.81 -4.25
CA ASP A 154 -4.74 4.07 -3.53
C ASP A 154 -3.74 2.93 -3.78
N PRO A 155 -2.82 3.09 -4.72
CA PRO A 155 -1.80 2.10 -5.02
C PRO A 155 -0.79 1.93 -3.88
N TYR A 156 -0.58 2.95 -3.03
CA TYR A 156 0.40 2.90 -1.94
C TYR A 156 0.03 1.87 -0.86
N VAL A 157 -1.26 1.63 -0.66
CA VAL A 157 -1.75 0.55 0.24
C VAL A 157 -1.17 -0.81 -0.15
N TYR A 158 -0.94 -1.05 -1.44
CA TYR A 158 -0.38 -2.28 -1.99
C TYR A 158 1.14 -2.21 -2.20
N GLY A 159 1.80 -1.18 -1.68
CA GLY A 159 3.22 -0.94 -1.92
C GLY A 159 3.55 -0.59 -3.38
N LEU A 160 2.55 -0.16 -4.14
CA LEU A 160 2.70 0.25 -5.53
C LEU A 160 2.92 1.77 -5.61
N ARG A 161 3.71 2.20 -6.59
CA ARG A 161 3.84 3.62 -6.93
C ARG A 161 2.64 4.09 -7.73
N GLU A 162 2.53 5.39 -7.88
CA GLU A 162 1.62 5.99 -8.85
C GLU A 162 1.84 5.38 -10.24
N ALA A 163 0.72 5.11 -10.93
CA ALA A 163 0.79 4.49 -12.24
C ALA A 163 1.45 5.45 -13.26
N PRO A 164 2.33 4.96 -14.14
CA PRO A 164 2.93 5.78 -15.18
C PRO A 164 1.88 6.39 -16.11
N ARG A 165 2.23 7.48 -16.77
CA ARG A 165 1.34 8.14 -17.76
C ARG A 165 0.85 7.13 -18.79
N GLY A 166 -0.47 7.11 -19.04
CA GLY A 166 -1.11 6.17 -19.97
C GLY A 166 -1.39 4.77 -19.41
N TYR A 167 -1.08 4.53 -18.14
CA TYR A 167 -1.37 3.27 -17.42
C TYR A 167 -2.26 3.51 -16.22
N ARG A 168 -2.92 2.43 -15.75
CA ARG A 168 -3.70 2.40 -14.52
C ARG A 168 -3.61 1.03 -13.84
N TYR A 169 -3.69 1.03 -12.52
CA TYR A 169 -3.89 -0.18 -11.74
C TYR A 169 -5.37 -0.53 -11.67
N VAL A 170 -5.69 -1.80 -11.88
CA VAL A 170 -7.06 -2.32 -11.91
C VAL A 170 -7.15 -3.61 -11.09
N HIS A 171 -8.22 -3.77 -10.34
CA HIS A 171 -8.54 -5.02 -9.66
C HIS A 171 -9.10 -6.05 -10.65
N ALA A 172 -8.56 -7.26 -10.66
CA ALA A 172 -9.02 -8.35 -11.52
C ALA A 172 -8.93 -9.69 -10.78
N GLY A 173 -10.01 -10.05 -10.11
CA GLY A 173 -10.03 -11.18 -9.18
C GLY A 173 -9.20 -10.87 -7.95
N ASN A 174 -8.28 -11.77 -7.62
CA ASN A 174 -7.36 -11.64 -6.49
C ASN A 174 -6.05 -10.94 -6.87
N ASP A 175 -6.01 -10.30 -8.03
CA ASP A 175 -4.81 -9.68 -8.58
C ASP A 175 -5.01 -8.17 -8.82
N ILE A 176 -3.92 -7.42 -8.78
CA ILE A 176 -3.86 -6.04 -9.28
C ILE A 176 -3.02 -6.04 -10.56
N LEU A 177 -3.59 -5.48 -11.62
CA LEU A 177 -2.96 -5.39 -12.94
C LEU A 177 -2.61 -3.95 -13.24
N LEU A 178 -1.39 -3.69 -13.71
CA LEU A 178 -1.06 -2.43 -14.38
C LEU A 178 -1.41 -2.58 -15.85
N ILE A 179 -2.38 -1.83 -16.33
CA ILE A 179 -2.84 -1.90 -17.71
C ILE A 179 -2.60 -0.60 -18.48
N ALA A 180 -2.31 -0.70 -19.77
CA ALA A 180 -2.37 0.44 -20.67
C ALA A 180 -3.84 0.86 -20.86
N VAL A 181 -4.17 2.12 -20.60
CA VAL A 181 -5.56 2.64 -20.62
C VAL A 181 -6.21 2.47 -21.99
N ALA A 182 -5.45 2.75 -23.07
CA ALA A 182 -5.97 2.71 -24.43
C ALA A 182 -6.32 1.30 -24.91
N SER A 183 -5.51 0.29 -24.57
CA SER A 183 -5.64 -1.06 -25.13
C SER A 183 -6.08 -2.12 -24.11
N GLY A 184 -5.83 -1.89 -22.81
CA GLY A 184 -5.97 -2.88 -21.76
C GLY A 184 -4.83 -3.91 -21.73
N LEU A 185 -3.73 -3.65 -22.43
CA LEU A 185 -2.52 -4.48 -22.39
C LEU A 185 -1.96 -4.51 -20.97
N ILE A 186 -1.71 -5.70 -20.43
CA ILE A 186 -1.19 -5.91 -19.08
C ILE A 186 0.32 -5.73 -19.09
N ALA A 187 0.79 -4.69 -18.40
CA ALA A 187 2.22 -4.38 -18.25
C ALA A 187 2.85 -5.06 -17.03
N SER A 188 2.08 -5.25 -15.95
CA SER A 188 2.52 -6.00 -14.77
C SER A 188 1.36 -6.60 -13.99
N VAL A 189 1.65 -7.60 -13.16
CA VAL A 189 0.68 -8.30 -12.31
C VAL A 189 1.23 -8.37 -10.89
N LEU A 190 0.44 -7.95 -9.92
CA LEU A 190 0.61 -8.22 -8.50
C LEU A 190 -0.43 -9.23 -8.07
N SER A 191 -0.02 -10.48 -7.84
CA SER A 191 -0.93 -11.59 -7.57
C SER A 191 -1.12 -11.84 -6.08
N GLY A 192 -2.33 -12.36 -5.72
CA GLY A 192 -2.62 -12.84 -4.37
C GLY A 192 -2.77 -11.71 -3.36
N VAL A 193 -3.59 -10.72 -3.68
CA VAL A 193 -3.75 -9.53 -2.86
C VAL A 193 -4.75 -9.74 -1.72
N TYR A 194 -5.76 -10.58 -1.87
CA TYR A 194 -6.77 -10.95 -0.85
C TYR A 194 -7.39 -12.33 -1.10
#